data_fd7e63824dbbe71599dd3594b86c4e78
#
_entry.id   fd7e63824dbbe71599dd3594b86c4e78
#
_cell.length_a   1.000
_cell.length_b   1.000
_cell.length_c   1.000
_cell.angle_alpha   90.00
_cell.angle_beta   90.00
_cell.angle_gamma   90.00
#
_symmetry.space_group_name_H-M   'P 1'
#
loop_
_entity.id
_entity.type
_entity.pdbx_description
1 polymer ?
#
loop_
_entity_poly.entity_id
_entity_poly.type
_entity_poly.pdbx_seq_one_letter_code
_entity_poly.pdbx_strand_id
1 'polypeptide(L)'
;NRQNVGIYGVTGAGKSYFLSACCVEACRRNYRCKFVDYSDLLDELIVLNRQEDLNKYRKRIRYYARIQLLFIDDFAISRYSEEGIKILYHLIKLRDDLGTSTLFTCQYSPDEWGNQLSDEKECYGKLDGIRRRLTTGFTVLIEKA
;
A
#
# COMPACT_ATOMS: atom_id res chain seq x y z
N ASN A 1 -6.81 -18.52 0.52
CA ASN A 1 -6.87 -17.52 1.59
C ASN A 1 -6.00 -16.32 1.27
N ARG A 2 -6.59 -15.14 1.34
CA ARG A 2 -5.85 -13.91 1.13
C ARG A 2 -4.94 -13.64 2.33
N GLN A 3 -3.70 -13.24 2.03
CA GLN A 3 -2.76 -12.81 3.06
C GLN A 3 -2.00 -11.58 2.56
N ASN A 4 -1.87 -10.58 3.43
CA ASN A 4 -1.01 -9.44 3.18
C ASN A 4 0.37 -9.70 3.79
N VAL A 5 1.41 -9.10 3.22
CA VAL A 5 2.77 -9.28 3.71
C VAL A 5 3.43 -7.93 3.89
N GLY A 6 3.84 -7.61 5.11
CA GLY A 6 4.61 -6.42 5.41
C GLY A 6 6.09 -6.77 5.59
N ILE A 7 6.96 -6.07 4.87
CA ILE A 7 8.41 -6.25 4.93
C ILE A 7 9.00 -5.01 5.59
N TYR A 8 9.55 -5.19 6.78
CA TYR A 8 10.03 -4.09 7.62
C TYR A 8 11.53 -4.11 7.76
N GLY A 9 12.11 -2.95 7.93
CA GLY A 9 13.54 -2.79 8.13
C GLY A 9 13.97 -1.37 7.88
N VAL A 10 15.15 -1.02 8.32
CA VAL A 10 15.71 0.33 8.11
C VAL A 10 16.08 0.54 6.66
N THR A 11 16.21 1.80 6.26
CA THR A 11 16.67 2.17 4.92
C THR A 11 18.03 1.52 4.63
N GLY A 12 18.17 0.94 3.45
CA GLY A 12 19.41 0.29 3.04
C GLY A 12 19.53 -1.17 3.46
N ALA A 13 18.48 -1.74 4.08
CA ALA A 13 18.51 -3.15 4.50
C ALA A 13 18.17 -4.13 3.37
N GLY A 14 17.82 -3.63 2.16
CA GLY A 14 17.51 -4.48 1.02
C GLY A 14 16.06 -4.81 0.84
N LYS A 15 15.15 -4.07 1.47
CA LYS A 15 13.70 -4.33 1.39
C LYS A 15 13.17 -4.24 -0.04
N SER A 16 13.52 -3.19 -0.76
CA SER A 16 13.04 -2.97 -2.12
C SER A 16 13.53 -4.06 -3.07
N TYR A 17 14.76 -4.48 -2.91
CA TYR A 17 15.32 -5.59 -3.68
C TYR A 17 14.54 -6.87 -3.43
N PHE A 18 14.27 -7.18 -2.17
CA PHE A 18 13.50 -8.38 -1.79
C PHE A 18 12.09 -8.31 -2.35
N LEU A 19 11.43 -7.16 -2.25
CA LEU A 19 10.07 -6.98 -2.77
C LEU A 19 10.04 -7.17 -4.29
N SER A 20 11.02 -6.61 -5.00
CA SER A 20 11.16 -6.79 -6.45
C SER A 20 11.33 -8.25 -6.82
N ALA A 21 12.16 -8.98 -6.09
CA ALA A 21 12.38 -10.40 -6.34
C ALA A 21 11.10 -11.20 -6.14
N CYS A 22 10.31 -10.87 -5.11
CA CYS A 22 9.02 -11.50 -4.88
C CYS A 22 8.05 -11.22 -6.04
N CYS A 23 8.05 -10.00 -6.56
CA CYS A 23 7.19 -9.64 -7.70
C CYS A 23 7.57 -10.43 -8.96
N VAL A 24 8.85 -10.53 -9.26
CA VAL A 24 9.33 -11.32 -10.41
C VAL A 24 8.91 -12.78 -10.28
N GLU A 25 9.08 -13.36 -9.10
CA GLU A 25 8.71 -14.76 -8.88
C GLU A 25 7.19 -14.97 -9.01
N ALA A 26 6.39 -14.04 -8.50
CA ALA A 26 4.95 -14.12 -8.64
C ALA A 26 4.51 -14.03 -10.10
N CYS A 27 5.16 -13.18 -10.90
CA CYS A 27 4.90 -13.09 -12.33
C CYS A 27 5.26 -14.38 -13.05
N ARG A 28 6.35 -15.03 -12.67
CA ARG A 28 6.74 -16.33 -13.24
C ARG A 28 5.70 -17.40 -12.95
N ARG A 29 4.98 -17.29 -11.85
CA ARG A 29 3.91 -18.22 -11.46
C ARG A 29 2.54 -17.81 -12.01
N ASN A 30 2.53 -16.87 -12.94
CA ASN A 30 1.32 -16.42 -13.65
C ASN A 30 0.31 -15.65 -12.79
N TYR A 31 0.74 -15.07 -11.68
CA TYR A 31 -0.10 -14.14 -10.94
C TYR A 31 -0.13 -12.78 -11.64
N ARG A 32 -1.26 -12.12 -11.56
CA ARG A 32 -1.36 -10.73 -12.02
C ARG A 32 -0.77 -9.82 -10.96
N CYS A 33 0.35 -9.19 -11.30
CA CYS A 33 1.15 -8.40 -10.37
C CYS A 33 1.33 -6.97 -10.87
N LYS A 34 1.50 -6.06 -9.95
CA LYS A 34 1.91 -4.69 -10.22
C LYS A 34 2.83 -4.24 -9.10
N PHE A 35 3.97 -3.65 -9.47
CA PHE A 35 4.90 -3.04 -8.52
C PHE A 35 4.75 -1.53 -8.62
N VAL A 36 4.49 -0.87 -7.49
CA VAL A 36 4.31 0.58 -7.45
C VAL A 36 5.07 1.17 -6.28
N ASP A 37 5.49 2.42 -6.42
CA ASP A 37 5.98 3.24 -5.33
C ASP A 37 4.80 3.88 -4.61
N TYR A 38 4.84 3.90 -3.28
CA TYR A 38 3.76 4.42 -2.45
C TYR A 38 3.35 5.85 -2.83
N SER A 39 4.34 6.75 -2.91
CA SER A 39 4.07 8.16 -3.23
C SER A 39 3.54 8.34 -4.64
N ASP A 40 4.11 7.63 -5.61
CA ASP A 40 3.66 7.69 -7.00
C ASP A 40 2.21 7.23 -7.12
N LEU A 41 1.86 6.14 -6.42
CA LEU A 41 0.51 5.61 -6.43
C LEU A 41 -0.50 6.63 -5.89
N LEU A 42 -0.23 7.20 -4.74
CA LEU A 42 -1.15 8.17 -4.12
C LEU A 42 -1.22 9.47 -4.92
N ASP A 43 -0.09 9.96 -5.40
CA ASP A 43 -0.06 11.20 -6.19
C ASP A 43 -0.88 11.03 -7.47
N GLU A 44 -0.77 9.91 -8.14
CA GLU A 44 -1.57 9.62 -9.33
C GLU A 44 -3.07 9.66 -9.02
N LEU A 45 -3.49 8.97 -7.97
CA LEU A 45 -4.90 8.89 -7.61
C LEU A 45 -5.44 10.24 -7.10
N ILE A 46 -4.63 11.00 -6.39
CA ILE A 46 -5.01 12.34 -5.95
C ILE A 46 -5.28 13.25 -7.14
N VAL A 47 -4.38 13.26 -8.14
CA VAL A 47 -4.55 14.08 -9.34
C VAL A 47 -5.84 13.71 -10.06
N LEU A 48 -6.10 12.41 -10.22
CA LEU A 48 -7.33 11.94 -10.87
C LEU A 48 -8.59 12.31 -10.07
N ASN A 49 -8.50 12.25 -8.76
CA ASN A 49 -9.65 12.55 -7.89
C ASN A 49 -10.02 14.04 -7.87
N ARG A 50 -9.10 14.91 -8.29
CA ARG A 50 -9.34 16.37 -8.36
C ARG A 50 -9.95 16.83 -9.67
N GLN A 51 -10.06 15.96 -10.65
CA GLN A 51 -10.67 16.31 -11.94
C GLN A 51 -12.19 16.37 -11.81
N GLU A 52 -12.83 17.16 -12.67
CA GLU A 52 -14.31 17.28 -12.69
C GLU A 52 -14.94 15.94 -13.03
N ASP A 53 -14.41 15.24 -14.04
CA ASP A 53 -14.87 13.93 -14.41
C ASP A 53 -14.14 12.87 -13.58
N LEU A 54 -14.87 12.25 -12.66
CA LEU A 54 -14.31 11.24 -11.79
C LEU A 54 -14.24 9.83 -12.40
N ASN A 55 -14.63 9.67 -13.66
CA ASN A 55 -14.63 8.35 -14.30
C ASN A 55 -13.22 7.76 -14.38
N LYS A 56 -12.22 8.58 -14.70
CA LYS A 56 -10.83 8.12 -14.75
C LYS A 56 -10.33 7.67 -13.39
N TYR A 57 -10.65 8.43 -12.33
CA TYR A 57 -10.31 8.06 -10.98
C TYR A 57 -10.93 6.71 -10.60
N ARG A 58 -12.23 6.55 -10.84
CA ARG A 58 -12.94 5.31 -10.50
C ARG A 58 -12.38 4.10 -11.22
N LYS A 59 -12.06 4.26 -12.51
CA LYS A 59 -11.45 3.17 -13.29
C LYS A 59 -10.06 2.82 -12.77
N ARG A 60 -9.26 3.83 -12.43
CA ARG A 60 -7.88 3.59 -12.00
C ARG A 60 -7.81 2.96 -10.62
N ILE A 61 -8.63 3.42 -9.68
CA ILE A 61 -8.63 2.81 -8.35
C ILE A 61 -9.13 1.37 -8.40
N ARG A 62 -10.10 1.08 -9.26
CA ARG A 62 -10.58 -0.29 -9.48
C ARG A 62 -9.51 -1.16 -10.13
N TYR A 63 -8.74 -0.60 -11.05
CA TYR A 63 -7.63 -1.31 -11.65
C TYR A 63 -6.64 -1.78 -10.57
N TYR A 64 -6.23 -0.87 -9.70
CA TYR A 64 -5.34 -1.24 -8.60
C TYR A 64 -5.99 -2.22 -7.61
N ALA A 65 -7.28 -2.06 -7.37
CA ALA A 65 -8.00 -2.93 -6.44
C ALA A 65 -8.09 -4.38 -6.93
N ARG A 66 -8.14 -4.60 -8.24
CA ARG A 66 -8.33 -5.93 -8.84
C ARG A 66 -7.04 -6.69 -9.09
N ILE A 67 -5.89 -6.06 -8.99
CA ILE A 67 -4.61 -6.74 -9.18
C ILE A 67 -4.44 -7.78 -8.08
N GLN A 68 -4.16 -9.02 -8.47
CA GLN A 68 -4.05 -10.13 -7.51
C GLN A 68 -3.00 -9.88 -6.44
N LEU A 69 -1.82 -9.45 -6.86
CA LEU A 69 -0.71 -9.15 -5.95
C LEU A 69 -0.20 -7.74 -6.27
N LEU A 70 -0.50 -6.80 -5.39
CA LEU A 70 -0.03 -5.43 -5.49
C LEU A 70 1.17 -5.26 -4.57
N PHE A 71 2.30 -4.89 -5.16
CA PHE A 71 3.56 -4.68 -4.46
C PHE A 71 3.78 -3.19 -4.30
N ILE A 72 3.74 -2.71 -3.06
CA ILE A 72 3.89 -1.27 -2.76
C ILE A 72 5.21 -1.05 -2.04
N ASP A 73 6.12 -0.34 -2.70
CA ASP A 73 7.41 -0.01 -2.12
C ASP A 73 7.34 1.29 -1.33
N ASP A 74 8.12 1.37 -0.26
CA ASP A 74 8.24 2.56 0.60
C ASP A 74 6.91 3.04 1.18
N PHE A 75 6.11 2.11 1.69
CA PHE A 75 4.83 2.44 2.33
C PHE A 75 5.05 3.40 3.50
N ALA A 76 4.22 4.43 3.59
CA ALA A 76 4.25 5.45 4.63
C ALA A 76 5.49 6.35 4.59
N ILE A 77 6.23 6.40 3.48
CA ILE A 77 7.42 7.25 3.36
C ILE A 77 7.06 8.74 3.33
N SER A 78 5.87 9.08 2.88
CA SER A 78 5.38 10.45 2.79
C SER A 78 4.07 10.60 3.55
N ARG A 79 3.86 11.78 4.14
CA ARG A 79 2.61 12.11 4.80
C ARG A 79 1.62 12.71 3.82
N TYR A 80 0.36 12.43 4.03
CA TYR A 80 -0.72 12.95 3.20
C TYR A 80 -1.79 13.59 4.06
N SER A 81 -2.50 14.56 3.48
CA SER A 81 -3.66 15.19 4.09
C SER A 81 -4.86 14.23 4.08
N GLU A 82 -5.99 14.69 4.59
CA GLU A 82 -7.21 13.91 4.62
C GLU A 82 -7.58 13.33 3.26
N GLU A 83 -7.38 14.11 2.18
CA GLU A 83 -7.70 13.64 0.82
C GLU A 83 -6.90 12.38 0.45
N GLY A 84 -5.59 12.41 0.69
CA GLY A 84 -4.75 11.26 0.38
C GLY A 84 -5.07 10.04 1.23
N ILE A 85 -5.37 10.25 2.50
CA ILE A 85 -5.72 9.16 3.42
C ILE A 85 -7.07 8.55 3.06
N LYS A 86 -8.05 9.35 2.65
CA LYS A 86 -9.33 8.82 2.15
C LYS A 86 -9.13 7.91 0.95
N ILE A 87 -8.27 8.31 0.02
CA ILE A 87 -7.99 7.53 -1.18
C ILE A 87 -7.28 6.22 -0.81
N LEU A 88 -6.28 6.29 0.06
CA LEU A 88 -5.57 5.10 0.52
C LEU A 88 -6.52 4.14 1.23
N TYR A 89 -7.36 4.65 2.12
CA TYR A 89 -8.34 3.84 2.83
C TYR A 89 -9.30 3.15 1.84
N HIS A 90 -9.79 3.91 0.85
CA HIS A 90 -10.69 3.37 -0.16
C HIS A 90 -10.03 2.23 -0.95
N LEU A 91 -8.79 2.42 -1.39
CA LEU A 91 -8.06 1.39 -2.11
C LEU A 91 -7.87 0.13 -1.27
N ILE A 92 -7.39 0.28 -0.04
CA ILE A 92 -7.12 -0.86 0.84
C ILE A 92 -8.42 -1.60 1.17
N LYS A 93 -9.52 -0.86 1.42
CA LYS A 93 -10.82 -1.46 1.67
C LYS A 93 -11.33 -2.25 0.46
N LEU A 94 -11.21 -1.69 -0.74
CA LEU A 94 -11.61 -2.41 -1.96
C LEU A 94 -10.80 -3.69 -2.15
N ARG A 95 -9.50 -3.63 -1.93
CA ARG A 95 -8.63 -4.81 -2.05
C ARG A 95 -9.00 -5.87 -1.02
N ASP A 96 -9.30 -5.45 0.19
CA ASP A 96 -9.75 -6.35 1.25
C ASP A 96 -11.07 -7.02 0.86
N ASP A 97 -12.05 -6.24 0.38
CA ASP A 97 -13.35 -6.74 -0.04
C ASP A 97 -13.24 -7.73 -1.22
N LEU A 98 -12.32 -7.47 -2.14
CA LEU A 98 -12.11 -8.33 -3.31
C LEU A 98 -11.21 -9.54 -3.01
N GLY A 99 -10.61 -9.60 -1.85
CA GLY A 99 -9.76 -10.71 -1.47
C GLY A 99 -8.40 -10.74 -2.16
N THR A 100 -7.92 -9.59 -2.64
CA THR A 100 -6.60 -9.48 -3.26
C THR A 100 -5.54 -9.21 -2.20
N SER A 101 -4.29 -9.61 -2.46
CA SER A 101 -3.20 -9.54 -1.48
C SER A 101 -2.28 -8.37 -1.77
N THR A 102 -1.87 -7.68 -0.70
CA THR A 102 -0.95 -6.54 -0.78
C THR A 102 0.35 -6.89 -0.06
N LEU A 103 1.47 -6.70 -0.76
CA LEU A 103 2.80 -6.88 -0.21
C LEU A 103 3.49 -5.52 -0.23
N PHE A 104 4.09 -5.12 0.88
CA PHE A 104 4.64 -3.77 0.97
C PHE A 104 5.92 -3.75 1.80
N THR A 105 6.78 -2.78 1.50
CA THR A 105 7.94 -2.49 2.33
C THR A 105 7.66 -1.25 3.17
N CYS A 106 8.18 -1.22 4.39
CA CYS A 106 8.01 -0.08 5.28
C CYS A 106 9.17 0.01 6.25
N GLN A 107 9.68 1.22 6.49
CA GLN A 107 10.72 1.41 7.49
C GLN A 107 10.17 1.70 8.89
N TYR A 108 8.85 1.87 9.01
CA TYR A 108 8.19 2.16 10.27
C TYR A 108 7.36 0.96 10.72
N SER A 109 7.36 0.68 12.03
CA SER A 109 6.46 -0.34 12.55
C SER A 109 5.00 0.13 12.47
N PRO A 110 4.03 -0.78 12.44
CA PRO A 110 2.61 -0.37 12.39
C PRO A 110 2.19 0.59 13.50
N ASP A 111 2.81 0.51 14.66
CA ASP A 111 2.51 1.42 15.77
C ASP A 111 2.86 2.87 15.47
N GLU A 112 3.79 3.08 14.54
CA GLU A 112 4.24 4.42 14.14
C GLU A 112 3.43 4.99 12.97
N TRP A 113 2.59 4.18 12.31
CA TRP A 113 1.90 4.59 11.09
C TRP A 113 0.98 5.79 11.28
N GLY A 114 0.35 5.92 12.43
CA GLY A 114 -0.55 7.03 12.69
C GLY A 114 0.10 8.38 12.39
N ASN A 115 1.30 8.59 12.92
CA ASN A 115 2.03 9.84 12.71
C ASN A 115 2.72 9.90 11.34
N GLN A 116 3.12 8.75 10.79
CA GLN A 116 3.84 8.71 9.52
C GLN A 116 2.92 8.88 8.31
N LEU A 117 1.68 8.43 8.40
CA LEU A 117 0.71 8.56 7.32
C LEU A 117 0.07 9.94 7.28
N SER A 118 -0.30 10.49 8.42
CA SER A 118 -0.90 11.81 8.53
C SER A 118 -0.84 12.29 9.98
N ASP A 119 -0.71 13.60 10.18
CA ASP A 119 -0.82 14.20 11.50
C ASP A 119 -2.20 14.84 11.74
N GLU A 120 -3.14 14.64 10.82
CA GLU A 120 -4.50 15.14 10.95
C GLU A 120 -5.36 14.18 11.79
N LYS A 121 -5.92 14.69 12.90
CA LYS A 121 -6.73 13.87 13.83
C LYS A 121 -7.99 13.30 13.17
N GLU A 122 -8.53 14.00 12.20
CA GLU A 122 -9.72 13.57 11.46
C GLU A 122 -9.50 12.24 10.72
N CYS A 123 -8.25 11.90 10.50
CA CYS A 123 -7.88 10.68 9.77
C CYS A 123 -7.73 9.44 10.65
N TYR A 124 -7.76 9.58 11.98
CA TYR A 124 -7.39 8.48 12.87
C TYR A 124 -8.23 7.21 12.67
N GLY A 125 -9.53 7.35 12.45
CA GLY A 125 -10.38 6.19 12.20
C GLY A 125 -10.00 5.45 10.93
N LYS A 126 -9.69 6.18 9.87
CA LYS A 126 -9.25 5.60 8.60
C LYS A 126 -7.86 5.01 8.70
N LEU A 127 -6.96 5.67 9.44
CA LEU A 127 -5.60 5.17 9.67
C LEU A 127 -5.64 3.83 10.40
N ASP A 128 -6.48 3.70 11.41
CA ASP A 128 -6.66 2.45 12.12
C ASP A 128 -7.23 1.37 11.20
N GLY A 129 -8.18 1.73 10.35
CA GLY A 129 -8.74 0.81 9.36
C GLY A 129 -7.71 0.32 8.35
N ILE A 130 -6.82 1.19 7.90
CA ILE A 130 -5.71 0.83 7.01
C ILE A 130 -4.76 -0.13 7.72
N ARG A 131 -4.32 0.24 8.91
CA ARG A 131 -3.38 -0.57 9.71
C ARG A 131 -3.95 -1.97 9.95
N ARG A 132 -5.18 -2.05 10.40
CA ARG A 132 -5.82 -3.32 10.72
C ARG A 132 -5.89 -4.25 9.51
N ARG A 133 -6.23 -3.71 8.34
CA ARG A 133 -6.33 -4.53 7.12
C ARG A 133 -4.99 -4.98 6.59
N LEU A 134 -3.98 -4.11 6.62
CA LEU A 134 -2.66 -4.43 6.07
C LEU A 134 -1.84 -5.33 6.98
N THR A 135 -2.14 -5.39 8.28
CA THR A 135 -1.34 -6.16 9.23
C THR A 135 -1.95 -7.52 9.58
N THR A 136 -2.93 -8.00 8.81
CA THR A 136 -3.59 -9.30 9.06
C THR A 136 -2.87 -10.49 8.44
N GLY A 137 -1.71 -10.31 7.87
CA GLY A 137 -0.96 -11.39 7.23
C GLY A 137 0.38 -11.63 7.90
N PHE A 138 1.39 -11.83 7.07
CA PHE A 138 2.74 -12.14 7.52
C PHE A 138 3.58 -10.88 7.66
N THR A 139 4.49 -10.92 8.61
CA THR A 139 5.51 -9.88 8.81
C THR A 139 6.88 -10.48 8.53
N VAL A 140 7.66 -9.78 7.72
CA VAL A 140 9.06 -10.14 7.44
C VAL A 140 9.94 -9.00 7.92
N LEU A 141 10.93 -9.33 8.74
CA LEU A 141 11.94 -8.36 9.19
C LEU A 141 13.22 -8.60 8.43
N ILE A 142 13.75 -7.52 7.85
CA ILE A 142 15.06 -7.56 7.21
C ILE A 142 16.01 -6.73 8.05
N GLU A 143 16.98 -7.41 8.63
CA GLU A 143 18.00 -6.75 9.44
C GLU A 143 19.24 -6.47 8.58
N LYS A 144 19.84 -5.33 8.83
CA LYS A 144 21.08 -4.98 8.16
C LYS A 144 22.21 -5.87 8.68
N ALA A 145 22.86 -6.53 7.77
CA ALA A 145 23.99 -7.39 8.13
C ALA A 145 25.19 -6.59 8.65
#